data_bfbf314493633b78e2258e347e54a717
#
_entry.id   bfbf314493633b78e2258e347e54a717
#
_cell.length_a   1.000
_cell.length_b   1.000
_cell.length_c   1.000
_cell.angle_alpha   90.00
_cell.angle_beta   90.00
_cell.angle_gamma   90.00
#
_symmetry.space_group_name_H-M   'P 1'
#
loop_
_entity.id
_entity.type
_entity.pdbx_description
1 polymer ?
#
loop_
_entity_poly.entity_id
_entity_poly.type
_entity_poly.pdbx_seq_one_letter_code
_entity_poly.pdbx_strand_id
1 'polypeptide(L)'
;MRGQFDIFGEIIVDNFAGGGGASTGIELATGRIVDIAINHDPDAILMHKTNHPFTEHLQASVWDVDPVEVCRGRPVGLAWFSPDCRHFSKAKGSALVDRNIRGLAWIVLRWAGTVRPRVIILENVEEFTTWGPVRRGKPVKKLAGRTFLKWKRQLSDLGYYMEHRELVAADYGAPTIRKRFVLIARCDGKPIVWPKRTHNRDGSGGKKKWRSAAEIIDWSLPMYSIFDSKAEIKEKYGVNAVRPLAENTLKRIIRGVDKFTIKSGKPFIIQSCAGQLIQYHTEQAENVRASGLEAPMQTVDSSNRYGLVSACLTEYFGTGRPLDITEPLHTATSHDREALAAAHICKYYGGVIGAEAGEPLPTVTGIDHNALCASHIVKFKGQNLGQTMREPLQTVTAQSIPFSLCQTVIRKYEAGENLGRWPKIRELLNRHCGYDLKIDEVLLLVIDGTAFYIRDILLRMLAPKELYAAMGFPPDYIIDRDYMGKEYGKTKQVARCGNAVCPPMAEAVVRANYEAAPVTIISMDQFVRLVSA
;
A
#
# COMPACT_ATOMS: atom_id res chain seq x y z
N MET A 1 20.23 -8.19 -4.31
CA MET A 1 20.60 -8.80 -5.62
C MET A 1 21.79 -8.04 -6.19
N ARG A 2 22.86 -8.71 -6.63
CA ARG A 2 23.95 -8.05 -7.35
C ARG A 2 23.52 -7.91 -8.81
N GLY A 3 23.14 -6.68 -9.21
CA GLY A 3 22.79 -6.39 -10.60
C GLY A 3 24.01 -6.58 -11.50
N GLN A 4 23.83 -7.28 -12.62
CA GLN A 4 24.86 -7.46 -13.62
C GLN A 4 24.88 -6.24 -14.53
N PHE A 5 26.01 -5.51 -14.59
CA PHE A 5 26.22 -4.45 -15.55
C PHE A 5 26.51 -5.04 -16.93
N ASP A 6 25.63 -4.74 -17.88
CA ASP A 6 25.89 -5.04 -19.29
C ASP A 6 26.36 -3.76 -19.99
N ILE A 7 27.69 -3.61 -20.10
CA ILE A 7 28.32 -2.43 -20.73
C ILE A 7 28.16 -2.41 -22.27
N PHE A 8 27.79 -3.50 -22.89
CA PHE A 8 27.65 -3.62 -24.36
C PHE A 8 26.23 -3.85 -24.82
N GLY A 9 25.29 -4.11 -23.91
CA GLY A 9 23.90 -4.41 -24.21
C GLY A 9 22.97 -3.18 -24.25
N GLU A 10 21.71 -3.47 -24.49
CA GLU A 10 20.65 -2.47 -24.42
C GLU A 10 20.54 -1.88 -23.03
N ILE A 11 20.29 -0.56 -22.94
CA ILE A 11 20.00 0.11 -21.67
C ILE A 11 18.50 0.19 -21.38
N ILE A 12 18.19 0.34 -20.09
CA ILE A 12 16.86 0.57 -19.56
C ILE A 12 16.79 1.97 -18.97
N VAL A 13 15.81 2.76 -19.40
CA VAL A 13 15.64 4.14 -18.96
C VAL A 13 14.28 4.34 -18.31
N ASP A 14 14.27 4.90 -17.10
CA ASP A 14 13.05 5.31 -16.39
C ASP A 14 12.91 6.83 -16.38
N ASN A 15 12.03 7.34 -17.25
CA ASN A 15 11.70 8.76 -17.33
C ASN A 15 10.55 9.09 -16.36
N PHE A 16 10.70 10.15 -15.61
CA PHE A 16 9.81 10.52 -14.49
C PHE A 16 9.86 9.51 -13.34
N ALA A 17 11.04 8.95 -13.08
CA ALA A 17 11.26 7.80 -12.20
C ALA A 17 10.66 7.94 -10.78
N GLY A 18 10.40 9.17 -10.32
CA GLY A 18 9.80 9.42 -9.00
C GLY A 18 10.61 8.79 -7.87
N GLY A 19 9.93 8.13 -6.94
CA GLY A 19 10.57 7.39 -5.85
C GLY A 19 10.89 5.94 -6.19
N GLY A 20 10.95 5.52 -7.47
CA GLY A 20 11.47 4.21 -7.88
C GLY A 20 10.43 3.08 -8.07
N GLY A 21 9.14 3.38 -8.10
CA GLY A 21 8.12 2.33 -8.25
C GLY A 21 8.17 1.58 -9.58
N ALA A 22 8.41 2.28 -10.69
CA ALA A 22 8.60 1.66 -12.00
C ALA A 22 9.92 0.90 -12.06
N SER A 23 11.01 1.53 -11.63
CA SER A 23 12.34 0.89 -11.56
C SER A 23 12.32 -0.41 -10.76
N THR A 24 11.68 -0.42 -9.57
CA THR A 24 11.49 -1.65 -8.78
C THR A 24 10.77 -2.74 -9.58
N GLY A 25 9.67 -2.40 -10.28
CA GLY A 25 8.94 -3.37 -11.10
C GLY A 25 9.75 -3.87 -12.30
N ILE A 26 10.54 -3.00 -12.93
CA ILE A 26 11.45 -3.35 -14.03
C ILE A 26 12.52 -4.31 -13.54
N GLU A 27 13.16 -4.03 -12.40
CA GLU A 27 14.20 -4.87 -11.82
C GLU A 27 13.65 -6.24 -11.39
N LEU A 28 12.45 -6.30 -10.81
CA LEU A 28 11.76 -7.56 -10.50
C LEU A 28 11.44 -8.39 -11.76
N ALA A 29 11.08 -7.71 -12.86
CA ALA A 29 10.74 -8.39 -14.11
C ALA A 29 11.95 -8.96 -14.83
N THR A 30 13.05 -8.22 -14.83
CA THR A 30 14.21 -8.47 -15.72
C THR A 30 15.42 -9.05 -14.98
N GLY A 31 15.51 -8.89 -13.66
CA GLY A 31 16.72 -9.16 -12.89
C GLY A 31 17.86 -8.16 -13.16
N ARG A 32 17.63 -7.14 -13.98
CA ARG A 32 18.59 -6.10 -14.35
C ARG A 32 18.28 -4.80 -13.64
N ILE A 33 19.30 -4.01 -13.34
CA ILE A 33 19.14 -2.64 -12.86
C ILE A 33 18.62 -1.74 -13.99
N VAL A 34 17.92 -0.68 -13.61
CA VAL A 34 17.64 0.43 -14.51
C VAL A 34 18.92 1.24 -14.69
N ASP A 35 19.37 1.45 -15.94
CA ASP A 35 20.64 2.14 -16.22
C ASP A 35 20.55 3.63 -15.90
N ILE A 36 19.44 4.29 -16.31
CA ILE A 36 19.26 5.75 -16.18
C ILE A 36 17.88 6.05 -15.60
N ALA A 37 17.84 6.88 -14.56
CA ALA A 37 16.61 7.40 -13.96
C ALA A 37 16.61 8.94 -14.00
N ILE A 38 15.52 9.52 -14.55
CA ILE A 38 15.40 10.97 -14.75
C ILE A 38 14.22 11.50 -13.95
N ASN A 39 14.46 12.50 -13.11
CA ASN A 39 13.40 13.24 -12.43
C ASN A 39 13.86 14.65 -12.03
N HIS A 40 12.97 15.64 -12.07
CA HIS A 40 13.27 17.01 -11.67
C HIS A 40 13.21 17.24 -10.16
N ASP A 41 12.47 16.39 -9.42
CA ASP A 41 12.31 16.52 -7.96
C ASP A 41 13.52 15.93 -7.24
N PRO A 42 14.33 16.78 -6.55
CA PRO A 42 15.52 16.34 -5.84
C PRO A 42 15.22 15.29 -4.76
N ASP A 43 14.12 15.46 -4.06
CA ASP A 43 13.74 14.53 -3.00
C ASP A 43 13.32 13.15 -3.56
N ALA A 44 12.73 13.12 -4.76
CA ALA A 44 12.41 11.87 -5.46
C ALA A 44 13.68 11.15 -5.91
N ILE A 45 14.63 11.88 -6.49
CA ILE A 45 15.94 11.35 -6.90
C ILE A 45 16.73 10.82 -5.69
N LEU A 46 16.71 11.49 -4.55
CA LEU A 46 17.37 11.00 -3.34
C LEU A 46 16.77 9.68 -2.86
N MET A 47 15.44 9.55 -2.83
CA MET A 47 14.78 8.28 -2.48
C MET A 47 15.08 7.18 -3.51
N HIS A 48 15.06 7.52 -4.79
CA HIS A 48 15.39 6.58 -5.86
C HIS A 48 16.83 6.06 -5.70
N LYS A 49 17.79 6.95 -5.50
CA LYS A 49 19.20 6.62 -5.29
C LYS A 49 19.42 5.74 -4.06
N THR A 50 18.62 5.93 -3.01
CA THR A 50 18.70 5.12 -1.80
C THR A 50 18.35 3.65 -2.08
N ASN A 51 17.35 3.41 -2.93
CA ASN A 51 16.84 2.08 -3.21
C ASN A 51 17.43 1.45 -4.50
N HIS A 52 17.93 2.28 -5.41
CA HIS A 52 18.54 1.88 -6.69
C HIS A 52 19.95 2.49 -6.83
N PRO A 53 20.93 2.14 -5.97
CA PRO A 53 22.22 2.84 -5.87
C PRO A 53 23.12 2.69 -7.11
N PHE A 54 22.84 1.72 -7.97
CA PHE A 54 23.62 1.44 -9.19
C PHE A 54 23.07 2.11 -10.44
N THR A 55 21.92 2.78 -10.36
CA THR A 55 21.31 3.54 -11.43
C THR A 55 22.02 4.90 -11.59
N GLU A 56 22.26 5.37 -12.80
CA GLU A 56 22.67 6.74 -13.07
C GLU A 56 21.46 7.68 -12.89
N HIS A 57 21.58 8.65 -11.97
CA HIS A 57 20.49 9.55 -11.62
C HIS A 57 20.69 10.93 -12.21
N LEU A 58 19.74 11.38 -13.03
CA LEU A 58 19.71 12.71 -13.60
C LEU A 58 18.64 13.55 -12.91
N GLN A 59 19.06 14.46 -12.04
CA GLN A 59 18.18 15.46 -11.41
C GLN A 59 17.98 16.63 -12.38
N ALA A 60 17.11 16.44 -13.36
CA ALA A 60 16.85 17.41 -14.40
C ALA A 60 15.39 17.36 -14.88
N SER A 61 14.93 18.44 -15.48
CA SER A 61 13.68 18.37 -16.27
C SER A 61 13.89 17.44 -17.47
N VAL A 62 12.92 16.59 -17.74
CA VAL A 62 12.98 15.70 -18.92
C VAL A 62 13.11 16.45 -20.26
N TRP A 63 12.76 17.75 -20.29
CA TRP A 63 12.95 18.62 -21.45
C TRP A 63 14.40 19.02 -21.68
N ASP A 64 15.18 19.14 -20.60
CA ASP A 64 16.57 19.59 -20.60
C ASP A 64 17.55 18.43 -20.87
N VAL A 65 17.09 17.19 -20.76
CA VAL A 65 17.88 15.99 -21.03
C VAL A 65 17.90 15.68 -22.52
N ASP A 66 19.09 15.61 -23.13
CA ASP A 66 19.22 15.11 -24.50
C ASP A 66 19.32 13.57 -24.50
N PRO A 67 18.35 12.86 -25.14
CA PRO A 67 18.36 11.40 -25.16
C PRO A 67 19.62 10.81 -25.82
N VAL A 68 20.20 11.46 -26.84
CA VAL A 68 21.38 10.96 -27.56
C VAL A 68 22.61 11.05 -26.65
N GLU A 69 22.78 12.19 -25.98
CA GLU A 69 23.90 12.43 -25.08
C GLU A 69 23.90 11.46 -23.89
N VAL A 70 22.76 11.32 -23.22
CA VAL A 70 22.69 10.49 -22.00
C VAL A 70 22.80 9.00 -22.28
N CYS A 71 22.34 8.54 -23.46
CA CYS A 71 22.48 7.14 -23.86
C CYS A 71 23.89 6.79 -24.32
N ARG A 72 24.74 7.78 -24.65
CA ARG A 72 26.15 7.58 -25.05
C ARG A 72 26.32 6.57 -26.17
N GLY A 73 25.43 6.59 -27.17
CA GLY A 73 25.43 5.65 -28.29
C GLY A 73 24.94 4.24 -27.97
N ARG A 74 24.57 3.95 -26.73
CA ARG A 74 24.01 2.63 -26.37
C ARG A 74 22.57 2.50 -26.84
N PRO A 75 22.16 1.36 -27.41
CA PRO A 75 20.78 1.13 -27.81
C PRO A 75 19.87 1.09 -26.58
N VAL A 76 18.66 1.66 -26.70
CA VAL A 76 17.67 1.64 -25.63
C VAL A 76 16.69 0.47 -25.84
N GLY A 77 16.77 -0.55 -25.01
CA GLY A 77 15.88 -1.70 -25.06
C GLY A 77 14.50 -1.41 -24.50
N LEU A 78 14.45 -0.72 -23.35
CA LEU A 78 13.21 -0.32 -22.68
C LEU A 78 13.30 1.13 -22.22
N ALA A 79 12.29 1.94 -22.55
CA ALA A 79 12.08 3.26 -21.99
C ALA A 79 10.71 3.30 -21.29
N TRP A 80 10.71 3.54 -19.99
CA TRP A 80 9.50 3.76 -19.19
C TRP A 80 9.23 5.26 -19.06
N PHE A 81 7.93 5.64 -19.09
CA PHE A 81 7.47 7.02 -18.96
C PHE A 81 6.27 7.09 -18.02
N SER A 82 6.37 7.86 -16.94
CA SER A 82 5.28 8.14 -16.00
C SER A 82 5.08 9.65 -15.84
N PRO A 83 4.65 10.37 -16.90
CA PRO A 83 4.51 11.83 -16.86
C PRO A 83 3.44 12.26 -15.86
N ASP A 84 3.66 13.42 -15.20
CA ASP A 84 2.77 13.96 -14.18
C ASP A 84 1.32 14.05 -14.66
N CYS A 85 0.43 13.43 -13.88
CA CYS A 85 -1.01 13.33 -14.17
C CYS A 85 -1.85 14.44 -13.53
N ARG A 86 -1.25 15.41 -12.79
CA ARG A 86 -2.01 16.40 -11.99
C ARG A 86 -3.07 17.16 -12.79
N HIS A 87 -2.87 17.35 -14.10
CA HIS A 87 -3.80 18.08 -14.97
C HIS A 87 -4.83 17.20 -15.69
N PHE A 88 -4.73 15.89 -15.59
CA PHE A 88 -5.69 14.94 -16.14
C PHE A 88 -6.59 14.35 -15.05
N SER A 89 -6.07 14.21 -13.84
CA SER A 89 -6.76 13.54 -12.73
C SER A 89 -8.03 14.27 -12.27
N LYS A 90 -9.12 13.53 -12.09
CA LYS A 90 -10.39 13.98 -11.46
C LYS A 90 -10.18 14.56 -10.05
N ALA A 91 -9.05 14.25 -9.42
CA ALA A 91 -8.74 14.71 -8.07
C ALA A 91 -8.43 16.22 -7.98
N LYS A 92 -8.15 16.89 -9.11
CA LYS A 92 -7.72 18.30 -9.14
C LYS A 92 -8.85 19.32 -8.89
N GLY A 93 -10.10 18.98 -9.15
CA GLY A 93 -11.20 19.96 -9.13
C GLY A 93 -11.14 20.95 -10.31
N SER A 94 -11.51 22.23 -10.09
CA SER A 94 -11.65 23.27 -11.13
C SER A 94 -10.41 24.14 -11.34
N ALA A 95 -9.25 23.81 -10.78
CA ALA A 95 -8.04 24.62 -10.91
C ALA A 95 -7.55 24.76 -12.37
N LEU A 96 -6.96 25.91 -12.71
CA LEU A 96 -6.42 26.20 -14.04
C LEU A 96 -5.35 25.17 -14.46
N VAL A 97 -5.31 24.87 -15.75
CA VAL A 97 -4.43 23.84 -16.32
C VAL A 97 -3.13 24.48 -16.79
N ASP A 98 -2.00 23.99 -16.28
CA ASP A 98 -0.66 24.33 -16.76
C ASP A 98 -0.41 23.62 -18.10
N ARG A 99 -0.05 24.39 -19.14
CA ARG A 99 0.22 23.87 -20.48
C ARG A 99 1.51 23.04 -20.52
N ASN A 100 2.53 23.42 -19.75
CA ASN A 100 3.82 22.74 -19.73
C ASN A 100 3.68 21.32 -19.18
N ILE A 101 2.95 21.14 -18.08
CA ILE A 101 2.71 19.81 -17.49
C ILE A 101 1.87 18.91 -18.42
N ARG A 102 0.87 19.47 -19.13
CA ARG A 102 0.13 18.69 -20.13
C ARG A 102 0.97 18.30 -21.35
N GLY A 103 2.04 19.03 -21.59
CA GLY A 103 2.99 18.76 -22.67
C GLY A 103 3.97 17.61 -22.37
N LEU A 104 4.10 17.15 -21.12
CA LEU A 104 5.14 16.19 -20.74
C LEU A 104 5.13 14.88 -21.53
N ALA A 105 3.96 14.42 -22.01
CA ALA A 105 3.88 13.23 -22.84
C ALA A 105 4.52 13.38 -24.23
N TRP A 106 4.78 14.62 -24.71
CA TRP A 106 5.51 14.84 -25.96
C TRP A 106 6.96 14.40 -25.91
N ILE A 107 7.53 14.27 -24.70
CA ILE A 107 8.91 13.76 -24.51
C ILE A 107 9.07 12.34 -25.06
N VAL A 108 8.01 11.53 -25.03
CA VAL A 108 8.00 10.18 -25.62
C VAL A 108 8.34 10.23 -27.12
N LEU A 109 7.79 11.20 -27.85
CA LEU A 109 8.09 11.35 -29.28
C LEU A 109 9.53 11.81 -29.53
N ARG A 110 10.10 12.63 -28.62
CA ARG A 110 11.52 13.00 -28.72
C ARG A 110 12.42 11.77 -28.57
N TRP A 111 12.19 10.94 -27.55
CA TRP A 111 12.92 9.69 -27.35
C TRP A 111 12.72 8.71 -28.52
N ALA A 112 11.47 8.55 -28.99
CA ALA A 112 11.15 7.68 -30.10
C ALA A 112 11.83 8.11 -31.41
N GLY A 113 11.92 9.42 -31.66
CA GLY A 113 12.53 9.99 -32.87
C GLY A 113 14.05 10.10 -32.84
N THR A 114 14.69 10.05 -31.66
CA THR A 114 16.16 10.22 -31.52
C THR A 114 16.87 8.89 -31.26
N VAL A 115 16.64 8.28 -30.10
CA VAL A 115 17.32 7.04 -29.69
C VAL A 115 16.50 5.77 -29.93
N ARG A 116 15.27 5.93 -30.38
CA ARG A 116 14.38 4.86 -30.86
C ARG A 116 14.32 3.64 -29.91
N PRO A 117 13.83 3.79 -28.66
CA PRO A 117 13.71 2.67 -27.73
C PRO A 117 12.94 1.51 -28.36
N ARG A 118 13.44 0.29 -28.24
CA ARG A 118 12.79 -0.91 -28.82
C ARG A 118 11.40 -1.15 -28.25
N VAL A 119 11.24 -0.93 -26.95
CA VAL A 119 9.97 -0.98 -26.22
C VAL A 119 9.79 0.31 -25.43
N ILE A 120 8.64 0.93 -25.59
CA ILE A 120 8.20 2.09 -24.80
C ILE A 120 6.99 1.66 -23.97
N ILE A 121 7.02 1.96 -22.68
CA ILE A 121 5.86 1.81 -21.78
C ILE A 121 5.54 3.18 -21.21
N LEU A 122 4.28 3.60 -21.30
CA LEU A 122 3.80 4.84 -20.70
C LEU A 122 2.67 4.54 -19.72
N GLU A 123 2.83 4.99 -18.48
CA GLU A 123 1.81 4.92 -17.42
C GLU A 123 1.20 6.30 -17.17
N ASN A 124 -0.11 6.35 -16.94
CA ASN A 124 -0.82 7.57 -16.55
C ASN A 124 -2.15 7.23 -15.86
N VAL A 125 -2.96 8.25 -15.59
CA VAL A 125 -4.35 8.08 -15.15
C VAL A 125 -5.28 7.76 -16.32
N GLU A 126 -6.44 7.17 -16.06
CA GLU A 126 -7.44 6.78 -17.08
C GLU A 126 -7.86 7.98 -17.97
N GLU A 127 -7.91 9.17 -17.38
CA GLU A 127 -8.30 10.39 -18.08
C GLU A 127 -7.29 10.88 -19.12
N PHE A 128 -6.10 10.28 -19.20
CA PHE A 128 -5.10 10.63 -20.22
C PHE A 128 -5.66 10.48 -21.64
N THR A 129 -6.54 9.53 -21.89
CA THR A 129 -7.23 9.36 -23.18
C THR A 129 -8.10 10.55 -23.56
N THR A 130 -8.51 11.38 -22.58
CA THR A 130 -9.29 12.60 -22.81
C THR A 130 -8.44 13.82 -23.15
N TRP A 131 -7.12 13.66 -23.30
CA TRP A 131 -6.19 14.75 -23.60
C TRP A 131 -6.58 15.49 -24.86
N GLY A 132 -6.97 16.75 -24.69
CA GLY A 132 -7.47 17.62 -25.73
C GLY A 132 -6.98 19.06 -25.58
N PRO A 133 -7.29 19.97 -26.53
CA PRO A 133 -6.91 21.37 -26.48
C PRO A 133 -7.42 22.10 -25.24
N VAL A 134 -6.67 23.13 -24.85
CA VAL A 134 -7.00 24.02 -23.74
C VAL A 134 -7.22 25.43 -24.26
N ARG A 135 -8.36 26.07 -23.91
CA ARG A 135 -8.63 27.48 -24.15
C ARG A 135 -8.86 28.20 -22.81
N ARG A 136 -8.20 29.35 -22.63
CA ARG A 136 -8.28 30.17 -21.38
C ARG A 136 -8.07 29.34 -20.11
N GLY A 137 -7.09 28.44 -20.11
CA GLY A 137 -6.76 27.58 -18.96
C GLY A 137 -7.76 26.44 -18.70
N LYS A 138 -8.77 26.20 -19.54
CA LYS A 138 -9.77 25.13 -19.36
C LYS A 138 -9.77 24.16 -20.55
N PRO A 139 -9.89 22.83 -20.30
CA PRO A 139 -10.05 21.85 -21.37
C PRO A 139 -11.33 22.10 -22.18
N VAL A 140 -11.22 22.04 -23.50
CA VAL A 140 -12.37 22.16 -24.40
C VAL A 140 -13.05 20.79 -24.50
N LYS A 141 -14.15 20.57 -23.77
CA LYS A 141 -14.85 19.28 -23.68
C LYS A 141 -15.19 18.65 -25.03
N LYS A 142 -15.67 19.46 -26.02
CA LYS A 142 -16.00 18.98 -27.39
C LYS A 142 -14.79 18.46 -28.17
N LEU A 143 -13.56 18.77 -27.73
CA LEU A 143 -12.31 18.38 -28.36
C LEU A 143 -11.51 17.39 -27.49
N ALA A 144 -12.16 16.79 -26.51
CA ALA A 144 -11.54 15.76 -25.68
C ALA A 144 -11.01 14.60 -26.53
N GLY A 145 -9.80 14.11 -26.21
CA GLY A 145 -9.13 13.04 -26.95
C GLY A 145 -8.39 13.46 -28.22
N ARG A 146 -8.66 14.65 -28.80
CA ARG A 146 -8.03 15.05 -30.08
C ARG A 146 -6.49 15.13 -29.99
N THR A 147 -5.95 15.63 -28.88
CA THR A 147 -4.50 15.72 -28.70
C THR A 147 -3.89 14.34 -28.51
N PHE A 148 -4.57 13.46 -27.76
CA PHE A 148 -4.16 12.08 -27.58
C PHE A 148 -4.08 11.32 -28.91
N LEU A 149 -5.10 11.45 -29.76
CA LEU A 149 -5.11 10.82 -31.07
C LEU A 149 -4.01 11.36 -32.00
N LYS A 150 -3.78 12.69 -31.98
CA LYS A 150 -2.67 13.31 -32.75
C LYS A 150 -1.32 12.78 -32.26
N TRP A 151 -1.11 12.72 -30.93
CA TRP A 151 0.10 12.20 -30.34
C TRP A 151 0.35 10.73 -30.70
N LYS A 152 -0.70 9.88 -30.62
CA LYS A 152 -0.61 8.48 -31.06
C LYS A 152 -0.21 8.34 -32.53
N ARG A 153 -0.83 9.16 -33.40
CA ARG A 153 -0.49 9.14 -34.82
C ARG A 153 0.97 9.46 -35.08
N GLN A 154 1.51 10.48 -34.42
CA GLN A 154 2.92 10.85 -34.56
C GLN A 154 3.85 9.73 -34.07
N LEU A 155 3.49 9.02 -32.99
CA LEU A 155 4.26 7.87 -32.55
C LEU A 155 4.19 6.69 -33.55
N SER A 156 3.03 6.49 -34.19
CA SER A 156 2.88 5.51 -35.27
C SER A 156 3.70 5.89 -36.52
N ASP A 157 3.72 7.19 -36.86
CA ASP A 157 4.50 7.71 -38.00
C ASP A 157 6.03 7.52 -37.80
N LEU A 158 6.48 7.40 -36.51
CA LEU A 158 7.86 7.02 -36.14
C LEU A 158 8.10 5.51 -36.23
N GLY A 159 7.14 4.72 -36.70
CA GLY A 159 7.27 3.27 -36.90
C GLY A 159 6.95 2.42 -35.67
N TYR A 160 6.22 2.96 -34.68
CA TYR A 160 5.79 2.18 -33.52
C TYR A 160 4.38 1.63 -33.71
N TYR A 161 4.22 0.31 -33.50
CA TYR A 161 2.94 -0.30 -33.21
C TYR A 161 2.62 -0.12 -31.72
N MET A 162 1.38 0.25 -31.38
CA MET A 162 1.02 0.53 -29.99
C MET A 162 -0.40 0.11 -29.63
N GLU A 163 -0.54 -0.36 -28.41
CA GLU A 163 -1.82 -0.63 -27.75
C GLU A 163 -1.88 0.06 -26.39
N HIS A 164 -3.08 0.23 -25.86
CA HIS A 164 -3.26 0.70 -24.49
C HIS A 164 -4.45 0.04 -23.81
N ARG A 165 -4.35 -0.13 -22.50
CA ARG A 165 -5.41 -0.67 -21.64
C ARG A 165 -5.40 0.03 -20.28
N GLU A 166 -6.50 -0.10 -19.58
CA GLU A 166 -6.57 0.23 -18.16
C GLU A 166 -6.29 -1.04 -17.35
N LEU A 167 -5.33 -0.94 -16.42
CA LEU A 167 -4.95 -2.04 -15.54
C LEU A 167 -5.28 -1.68 -14.10
N VAL A 168 -5.70 -2.68 -13.33
CA VAL A 168 -5.96 -2.56 -11.88
C VAL A 168 -4.85 -3.26 -11.13
N ALA A 169 -4.18 -2.56 -10.22
CA ALA A 169 -3.01 -3.08 -9.50
C ALA A 169 -3.34 -4.34 -8.69
N ALA A 170 -4.55 -4.45 -8.14
CA ALA A 170 -5.01 -5.63 -7.41
C ALA A 170 -5.04 -6.91 -8.28
N ASP A 171 -5.23 -6.78 -9.59
CA ASP A 171 -5.21 -7.92 -10.54
C ASP A 171 -3.82 -8.54 -10.68
N TYR A 172 -2.77 -7.84 -10.21
CA TYR A 172 -1.36 -8.24 -10.26
C TYR A 172 -0.74 -8.41 -8.87
N GLY A 173 -1.56 -8.47 -7.81
CA GLY A 173 -1.12 -8.78 -6.45
C GLY A 173 -0.77 -7.60 -5.55
N ALA A 174 -0.90 -6.36 -6.01
CA ALA A 174 -0.82 -5.20 -5.11
C ALA A 174 -2.13 -5.09 -4.29
N PRO A 175 -2.09 -4.93 -2.96
CA PRO A 175 -3.30 -4.81 -2.14
C PRO A 175 -3.96 -3.43 -2.26
N THR A 176 -4.13 -2.94 -3.50
CA THR A 176 -4.83 -1.69 -3.84
C THR A 176 -5.61 -1.81 -5.16
N ILE A 177 -6.81 -1.22 -5.20
CA ILE A 177 -7.62 -1.12 -6.44
C ILE A 177 -7.20 0.07 -7.32
N ARG A 178 -5.93 0.51 -7.21
CA ARG A 178 -5.39 1.59 -8.04
C ARG A 178 -5.49 1.20 -9.51
N LYS A 179 -6.24 1.99 -10.29
CA LYS A 179 -6.40 1.81 -11.73
C LYS A 179 -5.51 2.79 -12.50
N ARG A 180 -4.84 2.32 -13.55
CA ARG A 180 -3.95 3.12 -14.39
C ARG A 180 -4.11 2.78 -15.85
N PHE A 181 -4.02 3.84 -16.66
CA PHE A 181 -3.79 3.73 -18.09
C PHE A 181 -2.36 3.26 -18.31
N VAL A 182 -2.18 2.25 -19.15
CA VAL A 182 -0.88 1.77 -19.63
C VAL A 182 -0.92 1.70 -21.15
N LEU A 183 0.08 2.30 -21.78
CA LEU A 183 0.32 2.18 -23.21
C LEU A 183 1.65 1.46 -23.41
N ILE A 184 1.67 0.50 -24.31
CA ILE A 184 2.87 -0.20 -24.76
C ILE A 184 3.06 0.12 -26.23
N ALA A 185 4.28 0.52 -26.63
CA ALA A 185 4.64 0.76 -28.01
C ALA A 185 5.93 0.04 -28.36
N ARG A 186 5.99 -0.58 -29.54
CA ARG A 186 7.12 -1.38 -30.00
C ARG A 186 7.49 -1.02 -31.44
N CYS A 187 8.80 -1.04 -31.75
CA CYS A 187 9.32 -0.84 -33.11
C CYS A 187 10.17 -2.02 -33.60
N ASP A 188 10.15 -3.14 -32.86
CA ASP A 188 10.96 -4.36 -33.14
C ASP A 188 10.17 -5.45 -33.89
N GLY A 189 8.96 -5.18 -34.34
CA GLY A 189 8.11 -6.13 -35.04
C GLY A 189 7.50 -7.24 -34.17
N LYS A 190 7.84 -7.32 -32.89
CA LYS A 190 7.23 -8.30 -31.97
C LYS A 190 5.83 -7.87 -31.55
N PRO A 191 4.90 -8.81 -31.31
CA PRO A 191 3.56 -8.49 -30.84
C PRO A 191 3.58 -7.88 -29.43
N ILE A 192 2.60 -7.02 -29.13
CA ILE A 192 2.34 -6.57 -27.76
C ILE A 192 1.57 -7.66 -27.04
N VAL A 193 2.05 -8.01 -25.85
CA VAL A 193 1.44 -9.03 -25.00
C VAL A 193 0.94 -8.38 -23.71
N TRP A 194 -0.37 -8.47 -23.47
CA TRP A 194 -0.93 -7.99 -22.22
C TRP A 194 -0.77 -9.01 -21.12
N PRO A 195 -0.30 -8.59 -19.92
CA PRO A 195 -0.05 -9.52 -18.83
C PRO A 195 -1.32 -10.23 -18.39
N LYS A 196 -1.23 -11.53 -18.17
CA LYS A 196 -2.34 -12.30 -17.58
C LYS A 196 -2.55 -11.88 -16.14
N ARG A 197 -3.81 -11.64 -15.75
CA ARG A 197 -4.16 -11.37 -14.36
C ARG A 197 -3.83 -12.58 -13.50
N THR A 198 -3.09 -12.36 -12.42
CA THR A 198 -2.74 -13.39 -11.42
C THR A 198 -3.76 -13.46 -10.29
N HIS A 199 -4.49 -12.37 -10.06
CA HIS A 199 -5.50 -12.23 -9.03
C HIS A 199 -6.82 -11.73 -9.61
N ASN A 200 -7.92 -11.99 -8.89
CA ASN A 200 -9.22 -11.38 -9.12
C ASN A 200 -9.96 -11.21 -7.78
N ARG A 201 -11.15 -10.60 -7.81
CA ARG A 201 -11.88 -10.21 -6.60
C ARG A 201 -12.28 -11.40 -5.73
N ASP A 202 -12.64 -12.52 -6.32
CA ASP A 202 -13.22 -13.70 -5.67
C ASP A 202 -12.31 -14.93 -5.64
N GLY A 203 -11.18 -14.90 -6.34
CA GLY A 203 -10.28 -16.05 -6.45
C GLY A 203 -10.73 -17.10 -7.46
N SER A 204 -11.74 -16.81 -8.30
CA SER A 204 -12.26 -17.75 -9.28
C SER A 204 -11.33 -17.97 -10.48
N GLY A 205 -11.59 -19.05 -11.24
CA GLY A 205 -10.87 -19.34 -12.50
C GLY A 205 -9.37 -19.57 -12.32
N GLY A 206 -8.96 -20.22 -11.23
CA GLY A 206 -7.55 -20.54 -10.95
C GLY A 206 -6.67 -19.33 -10.59
N LYS A 207 -7.28 -18.18 -10.32
CA LYS A 207 -6.56 -16.96 -9.89
C LYS A 207 -6.56 -16.86 -8.36
N LYS A 208 -5.56 -16.17 -7.81
CA LYS A 208 -5.56 -15.81 -6.40
C LYS A 208 -6.63 -14.76 -6.13
N LYS A 209 -7.20 -14.74 -4.93
CA LYS A 209 -8.06 -13.66 -4.48
C LYS A 209 -7.25 -12.37 -4.33
N TRP A 210 -7.89 -11.22 -4.58
CA TRP A 210 -7.26 -9.93 -4.29
C TRP A 210 -6.79 -9.86 -2.84
N ARG A 211 -5.59 -9.35 -2.65
CA ARG A 211 -5.02 -9.13 -1.33
C ARG A 211 -5.79 -8.03 -0.60
N SER A 212 -6.04 -8.26 0.67
CA SER A 212 -6.90 -7.39 1.49
C SER A 212 -6.12 -6.23 2.12
N ALA A 213 -6.84 -5.17 2.52
CA ALA A 213 -6.26 -4.07 3.29
C ALA A 213 -5.77 -4.54 4.68
N ALA A 214 -6.32 -5.62 5.22
CA ALA A 214 -5.89 -6.16 6.50
C ALA A 214 -4.41 -6.59 6.50
N GLU A 215 -3.92 -7.08 5.35
CA GLU A 215 -2.54 -7.58 5.20
C GLU A 215 -1.46 -6.50 5.26
N ILE A 216 -1.84 -5.23 5.06
CA ILE A 216 -0.89 -4.11 5.08
C ILE A 216 -0.89 -3.34 6.39
N ILE A 217 -1.78 -3.66 7.30
CA ILE A 217 -1.93 -2.95 8.57
C ILE A 217 -0.91 -3.47 9.58
N ASP A 218 -0.14 -2.55 10.11
CA ASP A 218 0.66 -2.80 11.31
C ASP A 218 -0.25 -2.65 12.54
N TRP A 219 -0.70 -3.80 13.05
CA TRP A 219 -1.62 -3.89 14.17
C TRP A 219 -0.98 -3.51 15.51
N SER A 220 0.36 -3.44 15.59
CA SER A 220 1.11 -3.04 16.78
C SER A 220 1.08 -1.53 17.04
N LEU A 221 0.77 -0.72 16.00
CA LEU A 221 0.77 0.72 16.12
C LEU A 221 -0.38 1.23 17.00
N PRO A 222 -0.12 2.17 17.93
CA PRO A 222 -1.10 2.65 18.88
C PRO A 222 -2.29 3.37 18.20
N MET A 223 -3.46 3.21 18.79
CA MET A 223 -4.70 3.84 18.37
C MET A 223 -5.29 4.68 19.52
N TYR A 224 -6.01 5.74 19.17
CA TYR A 224 -6.52 6.71 20.16
C TYR A 224 -8.03 6.83 20.06
N SER A 225 -8.71 6.91 21.21
CA SER A 225 -10.15 7.17 21.24
C SER A 225 -10.50 8.46 20.49
N ILE A 226 -11.58 8.43 19.72
CA ILE A 226 -12.10 9.63 19.06
C ILE A 226 -12.64 10.64 20.05
N PHE A 227 -12.90 10.23 21.28
CA PHE A 227 -13.45 11.03 22.37
C PHE A 227 -12.41 11.61 23.32
N ASP A 228 -11.13 11.17 23.21
CA ASP A 228 -10.06 11.72 24.03
C ASP A 228 -9.67 13.12 23.54
N SER A 229 -9.35 14.01 24.48
CA SER A 229 -8.83 15.35 24.19
C SER A 229 -7.37 15.28 23.72
N LYS A 230 -6.88 16.41 23.14
CA LYS A 230 -5.47 16.56 22.75
C LYS A 230 -4.53 16.38 23.95
N ALA A 231 -4.93 16.88 25.13
CA ALA A 231 -4.14 16.79 26.35
C ALA A 231 -4.02 15.34 26.82
N GLU A 232 -5.13 14.59 26.90
CA GLU A 232 -5.16 13.20 27.29
C GLU A 232 -4.32 12.31 26.37
N ILE A 233 -4.40 12.53 25.03
CA ILE A 233 -3.58 11.77 24.08
C ILE A 233 -2.10 12.08 24.25
N LYS A 234 -1.74 13.36 24.47
CA LYS A 234 -0.36 13.75 24.68
C LYS A 234 0.20 13.18 25.99
N GLU A 235 -0.57 13.21 27.05
CA GLU A 235 -0.18 12.68 28.35
C GLU A 235 0.00 11.15 28.32
N LYS A 236 -0.97 10.43 27.73
CA LYS A 236 -0.96 8.95 27.72
C LYS A 236 0.04 8.35 26.72
N TYR A 237 0.25 9.02 25.57
CA TYR A 237 0.95 8.41 24.43
C TYR A 237 2.11 9.25 23.90
N GLY A 238 2.36 10.43 24.45
CA GLY A 238 3.41 11.33 23.97
C GLY A 238 3.18 11.96 22.59
N VAL A 239 1.99 11.75 21.99
CA VAL A 239 1.69 12.11 20.59
C VAL A 239 0.81 13.35 20.50
N ASN A 240 1.13 14.22 19.53
CA ASN A 240 0.28 15.36 19.22
C ASN A 240 -0.82 14.94 18.22
N ALA A 241 -2.05 14.85 18.68
CA ALA A 241 -3.23 14.57 17.86
C ALA A 241 -4.08 15.83 17.64
N VAL A 242 -4.74 15.89 16.48
CA VAL A 242 -5.72 16.95 16.22
C VAL A 242 -7.04 16.57 16.89
N ARG A 243 -7.40 17.32 17.94
CA ARG A 243 -8.65 17.15 18.71
C ARG A 243 -9.20 18.53 19.11
N PRO A 244 -10.54 18.69 19.23
CA PRO A 244 -11.57 17.71 18.88
C PRO A 244 -11.62 17.43 17.38
N LEU A 245 -12.15 16.27 16.99
CA LEU A 245 -12.37 15.95 15.58
C LEU A 245 -13.49 16.82 15.02
N ALA A 246 -13.33 17.31 13.78
CA ALA A 246 -14.37 18.06 13.09
C ALA A 246 -15.65 17.23 12.91
N GLU A 247 -16.81 17.85 12.95
CA GLU A 247 -18.14 17.21 12.86
C GLU A 247 -18.26 16.33 11.61
N ASN A 248 -17.78 16.80 10.45
CA ASN A 248 -17.76 15.99 9.23
C ASN A 248 -16.88 14.75 9.33
N THR A 249 -15.83 14.78 10.16
CA THR A 249 -14.97 13.63 10.44
C THR A 249 -15.69 12.62 11.32
N LEU A 250 -16.32 13.09 12.40
CA LEU A 250 -17.15 12.25 13.28
C LEU A 250 -18.29 11.59 12.52
N LYS A 251 -19.00 12.35 11.67
CA LYS A 251 -20.05 11.84 10.79
C LYS A 251 -19.57 10.69 9.89
N ARG A 252 -18.38 10.84 9.31
CA ARG A 252 -17.82 9.75 8.47
C ARG A 252 -17.45 8.51 9.27
N ILE A 253 -16.81 8.71 10.42
CA ILE A 253 -16.42 7.62 11.31
C ILE A 253 -17.65 6.84 11.74
N ILE A 254 -18.67 7.52 12.30
CA ILE A 254 -19.84 6.82 12.84
C ILE A 254 -20.68 6.13 11.76
N ARG A 255 -20.81 6.72 10.57
CA ARG A 255 -21.43 6.05 9.41
C ARG A 255 -20.61 4.85 8.91
N GLY A 256 -19.28 4.91 9.04
CA GLY A 256 -18.42 3.76 8.80
C GLY A 256 -18.68 2.64 9.80
N VAL A 257 -18.75 2.96 11.10
CA VAL A 257 -19.11 2.01 12.16
C VAL A 257 -20.49 1.40 11.91
N ASP A 258 -21.48 2.22 11.58
CA ASP A 258 -22.83 1.75 11.26
C ASP A 258 -22.82 0.76 10.08
N LYS A 259 -22.11 1.09 9.00
CA LYS A 259 -22.07 0.27 7.80
C LYS A 259 -21.23 -0.99 7.95
N PHE A 260 -20.03 -0.89 8.52
CA PHE A 260 -19.04 -1.98 8.48
C PHE A 260 -18.96 -2.78 9.79
N THR A 261 -19.59 -2.32 10.86
CA THR A 261 -19.66 -3.04 12.14
C THR A 261 -21.11 -3.40 12.47
N ILE A 262 -22.00 -2.41 12.60
CA ILE A 262 -23.37 -2.65 13.09
C ILE A 262 -24.21 -3.38 12.05
N LYS A 263 -24.32 -2.84 10.83
CA LYS A 263 -25.14 -3.41 9.74
C LYS A 263 -24.41 -4.45 8.89
N SER A 264 -23.14 -4.73 9.21
CA SER A 264 -22.37 -5.75 8.51
C SER A 264 -22.79 -7.12 9.04
N GLY A 265 -23.34 -7.99 8.19
CA GLY A 265 -23.59 -9.38 8.58
C GLY A 265 -22.32 -10.18 8.92
N LYS A 266 -21.13 -9.65 8.55
CA LYS A 266 -19.81 -10.24 8.83
C LYS A 266 -18.78 -9.12 9.04
N PRO A 267 -18.77 -8.44 10.20
CA PRO A 267 -17.74 -7.44 10.50
C PRO A 267 -16.35 -8.09 10.48
N PHE A 268 -15.33 -7.32 10.12
CA PHE A 268 -13.95 -7.79 10.22
C PHE A 268 -13.51 -7.69 11.67
N ILE A 269 -13.47 -8.81 12.36
CA ILE A 269 -13.08 -8.92 13.77
C ILE A 269 -11.65 -9.45 13.83
N ILE A 270 -10.82 -8.80 14.62
CA ILE A 270 -9.51 -9.30 15.01
C ILE A 270 -9.76 -10.20 16.21
N GLN A 271 -9.64 -11.49 16.02
CA GLN A 271 -9.63 -12.46 17.12
C GLN A 271 -8.18 -12.67 17.54
N SER A 272 -7.89 -12.51 18.82
CA SER A 272 -6.62 -12.96 19.38
C SER A 272 -6.69 -14.46 19.59
N CYS A 273 -5.87 -15.21 18.88
CA CYS A 273 -5.60 -16.62 19.20
C CYS A 273 -4.35 -16.69 20.08
N ALA A 274 -4.45 -17.31 21.24
CA ALA A 274 -3.36 -17.33 22.18
C ALA A 274 -3.07 -18.72 22.76
N GLY A 275 -1.81 -19.11 22.99
CA GLY A 275 -1.41 -20.42 23.49
C GLY A 275 -0.14 -20.56 24.34
N GLN A 276 0.16 -19.64 25.27
CA GLN A 276 1.17 -19.89 26.33
C GLN A 276 0.67 -19.45 27.71
N LEU A 277 0.95 -20.25 28.75
CA LEU A 277 0.72 -19.90 30.14
C LEU A 277 1.96 -19.18 30.68
N ILE A 278 1.84 -17.91 31.04
CA ILE A 278 2.92 -17.14 31.69
C ILE A 278 2.57 -16.92 33.15
N GLN A 279 3.51 -17.26 34.03
CA GLN A 279 3.40 -17.02 35.47
C GLN A 279 4.10 -15.72 35.85
N TYR A 280 3.37 -14.79 36.46
CA TYR A 280 3.90 -13.51 36.91
C TYR A 280 4.40 -13.62 38.36
N HIS A 281 5.72 -13.55 38.52
CA HIS A 281 6.35 -13.29 39.83
C HIS A 281 7.07 -11.94 39.77
N THR A 282 7.06 -11.21 40.89
CA THR A 282 7.65 -9.87 41.08
C THR A 282 9.19 -9.85 40.99
N GLU A 283 9.81 -10.56 40.06
CA GLU A 283 11.26 -10.59 39.87
C GLU A 283 11.64 -10.09 38.49
N GLN A 284 12.85 -9.52 38.42
CA GLN A 284 13.42 -8.76 37.32
C GLN A 284 13.33 -9.48 35.96
N ALA A 285 13.24 -8.68 34.87
CA ALA A 285 12.95 -9.05 33.46
C ALA A 285 13.80 -10.19 32.85
N GLU A 286 14.82 -10.70 33.53
CA GLU A 286 15.73 -11.74 33.01
C GLU A 286 15.29 -13.18 33.34
N ASN A 287 14.25 -13.39 34.16
CA ASN A 287 13.79 -14.71 34.58
C ASN A 287 12.27 -14.90 34.37
N VAL A 288 11.81 -14.80 33.13
CA VAL A 288 10.40 -15.13 32.80
C VAL A 288 10.21 -16.66 32.88
N ARG A 289 9.40 -17.13 33.82
CA ARG A 289 8.97 -18.52 33.88
C ARG A 289 7.73 -18.72 33.04
N ALA A 290 7.90 -19.26 31.84
CA ALA A 290 6.81 -19.71 30.99
C ALA A 290 6.78 -21.23 30.93
N SER A 291 5.59 -21.84 30.91
CA SER A 291 5.42 -23.26 30.65
C SER A 291 4.52 -23.47 29.43
N GLY A 292 4.82 -24.49 28.61
CA GLY A 292 3.93 -24.92 27.54
C GLY A 292 2.58 -25.38 28.09
N LEU A 293 1.52 -25.29 27.30
CA LEU A 293 0.18 -25.73 27.67
C LEU A 293 0.10 -27.22 28.03
N GLU A 294 1.06 -28.01 27.54
CA GLU A 294 1.16 -29.44 27.78
C GLU A 294 1.88 -29.77 29.11
N ALA A 295 2.51 -28.77 29.72
CA ALA A 295 3.17 -28.97 31.03
C ALA A 295 2.17 -28.76 32.17
N PRO A 296 2.26 -29.54 33.27
CA PRO A 296 1.42 -29.31 34.43
C PRO A 296 1.57 -27.87 34.94
N MET A 297 0.44 -27.23 35.26
CA MET A 297 0.46 -25.91 35.90
C MET A 297 1.28 -25.95 37.19
N GLN A 298 2.18 -25.00 37.34
CA GLN A 298 2.89 -24.79 38.59
C GLN A 298 1.91 -24.32 39.68
N THR A 299 2.31 -24.34 40.94
CA THR A 299 1.46 -24.05 42.09
C THR A 299 0.60 -22.79 41.90
N VAL A 300 -0.72 -22.97 41.92
CA VAL A 300 -1.70 -21.87 41.89
C VAL A 300 -1.84 -21.35 43.32
N ASP A 301 -1.50 -20.08 43.54
CA ASP A 301 -1.76 -19.39 44.80
C ASP A 301 -3.03 -18.51 44.70
N SER A 302 -3.39 -17.84 45.79
CA SER A 302 -4.60 -17.01 45.87
C SER A 302 -4.58 -15.72 45.02
N SER A 303 -3.46 -15.42 44.35
CA SER A 303 -3.32 -14.31 43.42
C SER A 303 -3.24 -14.88 42.01
N ASN A 304 -4.24 -14.60 41.19
CA ASN A 304 -4.31 -15.07 39.80
C ASN A 304 -3.15 -14.47 38.98
N ARG A 305 -2.08 -15.26 38.77
CA ARG A 305 -0.80 -14.81 38.17
C ARG A 305 -0.50 -15.45 36.82
N TYR A 306 -1.49 -16.10 36.20
CA TYR A 306 -1.30 -16.81 34.96
C TYR A 306 -1.96 -16.06 33.80
N GLY A 307 -1.27 -15.92 32.67
CA GLY A 307 -1.77 -15.42 31.42
C GLY A 307 -1.53 -16.41 30.29
N LEU A 308 -2.46 -16.52 29.39
CA LEU A 308 -2.39 -17.38 28.20
C LEU A 308 -1.92 -16.57 26.99
N VAL A 309 -0.86 -17.00 26.32
CA VAL A 309 -0.35 -16.40 25.06
C VAL A 309 -0.30 -17.49 23.99
N SER A 310 -0.76 -17.21 22.76
CA SER A 310 -0.74 -18.13 21.61
C SER A 310 -0.18 -17.47 20.37
N ALA A 311 0.60 -18.23 19.62
CA ALA A 311 0.99 -17.90 18.27
C ALA A 311 0.51 -19.02 17.34
N CYS A 312 0.08 -18.69 16.15
CA CYS A 312 -0.23 -19.67 15.10
C CYS A 312 0.53 -19.33 13.82
N LEU A 313 0.96 -20.36 13.09
CA LEU A 313 1.52 -20.22 11.75
C LEU A 313 0.39 -20.19 10.74
N THR A 314 0.38 -19.18 9.88
CA THR A 314 -0.63 -19.04 8.83
C THR A 314 0.01 -19.31 7.49
N GLU A 315 -0.51 -20.30 6.77
CA GLU A 315 -0.10 -20.63 5.42
C GLU A 315 -0.87 -19.79 4.39
N TYR A 316 -0.14 -19.08 3.52
CA TYR A 316 -0.71 -18.18 2.52
C TYR A 316 -0.98 -18.89 1.19
N PHE A 317 -1.63 -20.07 1.19
CA PHE A 317 -1.92 -20.74 -0.07
C PHE A 317 -3.22 -21.59 -0.05
N GLY A 318 -4.12 -21.30 -0.97
CA GLY A 318 -5.27 -22.16 -1.28
C GLY A 318 -6.24 -22.37 -0.11
N THR A 319 -6.45 -23.59 0.27
CA THR A 319 -7.28 -24.04 1.40
C THR A 319 -6.47 -24.22 2.69
N GLY A 320 -5.32 -23.56 2.81
CA GLY A 320 -4.43 -23.65 3.97
C GLY A 320 -5.16 -23.34 5.27
N ARG A 321 -5.05 -24.23 6.24
CA ARG A 321 -5.54 -24.07 7.61
C ARG A 321 -4.39 -23.53 8.46
N PRO A 322 -4.66 -22.75 9.52
CA PRO A 322 -3.65 -22.42 10.51
C PRO A 322 -3.03 -23.71 11.06
N LEU A 323 -1.69 -23.77 11.07
CA LEU A 323 -0.94 -24.86 11.68
C LEU A 323 -0.67 -24.55 13.15
N ASP A 324 -0.72 -25.56 13.99
CA ASP A 324 -0.19 -25.48 15.33
C ASP A 324 1.34 -25.33 15.23
N ILE A 325 1.95 -24.46 16.03
CA ILE A 325 3.41 -24.25 16.05
C ILE A 325 4.20 -25.51 16.44
N THR A 326 3.53 -26.51 16.96
CA THR A 326 4.08 -27.82 17.35
C THR A 326 4.03 -28.84 16.21
N GLU A 327 3.29 -28.56 15.12
CA GLU A 327 3.27 -29.44 13.94
C GLU A 327 4.50 -29.17 13.06
N PRO A 328 5.05 -30.22 12.39
CA PRO A 328 6.14 -30.04 11.43
C PRO A 328 5.71 -29.12 10.29
N LEU A 329 6.59 -28.18 9.91
CA LEU A 329 6.39 -27.34 8.73
C LEU A 329 6.20 -28.19 7.47
N HIS A 330 5.24 -27.81 6.64
CA HIS A 330 5.12 -28.38 5.30
C HIS A 330 6.36 -28.04 4.47
N THR A 331 6.57 -28.78 3.39
CA THR A 331 7.75 -28.65 2.54
C THR A 331 8.05 -27.20 2.18
N ALA A 332 9.18 -26.67 2.64
CA ALA A 332 9.66 -25.34 2.29
C ALA A 332 9.87 -25.28 0.77
N THR A 333 9.20 -24.36 0.12
CA THR A 333 9.36 -24.08 -1.31
C THR A 333 10.15 -22.79 -1.50
N SER A 334 10.63 -22.51 -2.71
CA SER A 334 11.42 -21.31 -3.03
C SER A 334 10.71 -19.96 -2.86
N HIS A 335 9.49 -19.94 -2.34
CA HIS A 335 8.73 -18.74 -1.99
C HIS A 335 8.26 -18.85 -0.55
N ASP A 336 8.47 -17.79 0.24
CA ASP A 336 7.94 -17.68 1.59
C ASP A 336 6.41 -17.75 1.55
N ARG A 337 5.86 -18.83 2.08
CA ARG A 337 4.40 -19.11 2.11
C ARG A 337 3.84 -19.15 3.51
N GLU A 338 4.69 -18.96 4.50
CA GLU A 338 4.33 -19.06 5.90
C GLU A 338 4.64 -17.73 6.60
N ALA A 339 3.73 -17.27 7.41
CA ALA A 339 3.93 -16.11 8.26
C ALA A 339 3.46 -16.41 9.67
N LEU A 340 4.26 -15.98 10.64
CA LEU A 340 3.87 -16.00 12.04
C LEU A 340 2.79 -14.93 12.26
N ALA A 341 1.56 -15.34 12.51
CA ALA A 341 0.50 -14.43 12.90
C ALA A 341 0.56 -14.23 14.42
N ALA A 342 1.05 -13.07 14.85
CA ALA A 342 1.01 -12.68 16.25
C ALA A 342 -0.28 -11.89 16.52
N ALA A 343 -1.02 -12.29 17.54
CA ALA A 343 -2.19 -11.59 18.02
C ALA A 343 -1.80 -10.68 19.19
N HIS A 344 -2.45 -9.52 19.33
CA HIS A 344 -2.31 -8.71 20.54
C HIS A 344 -3.66 -8.57 21.24
N ILE A 345 -3.62 -8.46 22.54
CA ILE A 345 -4.79 -8.32 23.41
C ILE A 345 -4.90 -6.85 23.81
N CYS A 346 -6.05 -6.23 23.50
CA CYS A 346 -6.35 -4.89 23.99
C CYS A 346 -6.77 -4.95 25.47
N LYS A 347 -6.02 -4.30 26.35
CA LYS A 347 -6.36 -4.16 27.76
C LYS A 347 -6.81 -2.75 28.10
N TYR A 348 -7.93 -2.63 28.78
CA TYR A 348 -8.54 -1.34 29.18
C TYR A 348 -8.42 -1.12 30.68
N TYR A 349 -7.23 -0.80 31.17
CA TYR A 349 -7.02 -0.34 32.54
C TYR A 349 -5.90 0.69 32.63
N GLY A 350 -6.17 1.84 33.22
CA GLY A 350 -5.16 2.76 33.73
C GLY A 350 -4.02 3.18 32.78
N GLY A 351 -4.28 3.34 31.46
CA GLY A 351 -3.28 3.84 30.51
C GLY A 351 -2.48 2.77 29.76
N VAL A 352 -2.81 1.50 29.90
CA VAL A 352 -2.18 0.39 29.14
C VAL A 352 -2.94 0.17 27.84
N ILE A 353 -2.22 0.15 26.70
CA ILE A 353 -2.80 0.07 25.35
C ILE A 353 -3.01 -1.37 24.88
N GLY A 354 -2.44 -2.34 25.57
CA GLY A 354 -2.34 -3.73 25.17
C GLY A 354 -0.89 -4.19 25.20
N ALA A 355 -0.67 -5.46 24.92
CA ALA A 355 0.66 -6.05 24.81
C ALA A 355 0.79 -6.72 23.42
N GLU A 356 2.00 -6.72 22.87
CA GLU A 356 2.31 -7.58 21.73
C GLU A 356 2.15 -9.04 22.14
N ALA A 357 1.82 -9.92 21.18
CA ALA A 357 1.64 -11.35 21.49
C ALA A 357 2.90 -12.02 22.04
N GLY A 358 4.07 -11.43 21.83
CA GLY A 358 5.36 -11.85 22.42
C GLY A 358 5.65 -11.28 23.80
N GLU A 359 4.83 -10.33 24.31
CA GLU A 359 5.02 -9.75 25.63
C GLU A 359 4.05 -10.36 26.65
N PRO A 360 4.46 -10.44 27.92
CA PRO A 360 3.61 -10.93 29.00
C PRO A 360 2.29 -10.13 29.10
N LEU A 361 1.17 -10.83 29.24
CA LEU A 361 -0.11 -10.17 29.51
C LEU A 361 0.00 -9.31 30.77
N PRO A 362 -0.40 -8.03 30.72
CA PRO A 362 -0.53 -7.24 31.94
C PRO A 362 -1.56 -7.88 32.87
N THR A 363 -1.39 -7.71 34.17
CA THR A 363 -2.16 -8.35 35.26
C THR A 363 -3.63 -8.60 34.91
N VAL A 364 -4.06 -9.86 34.90
CA VAL A 364 -5.48 -10.24 34.79
C VAL A 364 -6.13 -9.96 36.13
N THR A 365 -7.11 -9.07 36.18
CA THR A 365 -7.89 -8.79 37.38
C THR A 365 -9.20 -9.54 37.32
N GLY A 366 -9.91 -9.66 38.46
CA GLY A 366 -11.21 -10.37 38.52
C GLY A 366 -12.33 -9.78 37.70
N ILE A 367 -12.07 -8.69 36.96
CA ILE A 367 -12.98 -8.09 35.95
C ILE A 367 -12.33 -8.30 34.59
N ASP A 368 -13.07 -8.86 33.63
CA ASP A 368 -12.60 -9.03 32.26
C ASP A 368 -12.39 -7.68 31.57
N HIS A 369 -11.12 -7.34 31.30
CA HIS A 369 -10.73 -6.10 30.60
C HIS A 369 -10.41 -6.33 29.12
N ASN A 370 -10.62 -7.53 28.61
CA ASN A 370 -10.38 -7.87 27.21
C ASN A 370 -11.58 -7.49 26.36
N ALA A 371 -11.33 -7.04 25.13
CA ALA A 371 -12.36 -6.66 24.21
C ALA A 371 -12.03 -7.12 22.79
N LEU A 372 -13.06 -7.46 22.02
CA LEU A 372 -12.94 -7.69 20.58
C LEU A 372 -12.92 -6.34 19.87
N CYS A 373 -12.17 -6.25 18.78
CA CYS A 373 -12.10 -5.06 17.96
C CYS A 373 -12.59 -5.34 16.55
N ALA A 374 -13.67 -4.67 16.13
CA ALA A 374 -14.10 -4.66 14.73
C ALA A 374 -13.42 -3.51 13.99
N SER A 375 -12.80 -3.78 12.86
CA SER A 375 -11.95 -2.83 12.15
C SER A 375 -12.43 -2.50 10.75
N HIS A 376 -12.26 -1.26 10.33
CA HIS A 376 -12.48 -0.80 8.96
C HIS A 376 -11.58 0.39 8.62
N ILE A 377 -11.41 0.65 7.32
CA ILE A 377 -10.68 1.82 6.82
C ILE A 377 -11.65 2.98 6.62
N VAL A 378 -11.37 4.13 7.20
CA VAL A 378 -12.07 5.40 6.94
C VAL A 378 -11.32 6.18 5.87
N LYS A 379 -12.03 6.72 4.88
CA LYS A 379 -11.44 7.59 3.86
C LYS A 379 -11.97 9.02 3.98
N PHE A 380 -11.08 9.97 4.19
CA PHE A 380 -11.42 11.39 4.36
C PHE A 380 -11.38 12.17 3.04
N LYS A 381 -12.07 11.66 2.00
CA LYS A 381 -12.16 12.36 0.71
C LYS A 381 -13.58 12.28 0.15
N GLY A 382 -14.16 13.43 -0.20
CA GLY A 382 -15.51 13.50 -0.76
C GLY A 382 -16.58 12.95 0.17
N GLN A 383 -17.54 12.22 -0.38
CA GLN A 383 -18.61 11.54 0.38
C GLN A 383 -18.28 10.08 0.72
N ASN A 384 -17.03 9.66 0.52
CA ASN A 384 -16.62 8.28 0.78
C ASN A 384 -16.56 8.02 2.29
N LEU A 385 -17.18 6.91 2.73
CA LEU A 385 -17.19 6.49 4.14
C LEU A 385 -15.99 5.61 4.50
N GLY A 386 -15.31 5.04 3.49
CA GLY A 386 -14.24 4.08 3.72
C GLY A 386 -14.51 2.72 3.08
N GLN A 387 -13.91 1.68 3.62
CA GLN A 387 -14.00 0.31 3.13
C GLN A 387 -13.78 -0.73 4.23
N THR A 388 -14.21 -1.96 3.99
CA THR A 388 -13.88 -3.10 4.85
C THR A 388 -12.40 -3.47 4.74
N MET A 389 -11.86 -4.09 5.79
CA MET A 389 -10.49 -4.61 5.82
C MET A 389 -10.25 -5.77 4.85
N ARG A 390 -11.31 -6.43 4.39
CA ARG A 390 -11.25 -7.60 3.49
C ARG A 390 -11.02 -7.25 2.02
N GLU A 391 -11.10 -5.97 1.67
CA GLU A 391 -10.88 -5.48 0.31
C GLU A 391 -9.50 -4.81 0.20
N PRO A 392 -8.88 -4.80 -1.01
CA PRO A 392 -7.64 -4.05 -1.24
C PRO A 392 -7.86 -2.57 -0.98
N LEU A 393 -6.83 -1.87 -0.49
CA LEU A 393 -6.92 -0.44 -0.22
C LEU A 393 -7.28 0.34 -1.50
N GLN A 394 -8.16 1.30 -1.36
CA GLN A 394 -8.48 2.23 -2.45
C GLN A 394 -7.23 3.03 -2.85
N THR A 395 -7.25 3.62 -4.04
CA THR A 395 -6.11 4.37 -4.58
C THR A 395 -5.52 5.37 -3.60
N VAL A 396 -4.24 5.22 -3.29
CA VAL A 396 -3.43 6.19 -2.53
C VAL A 396 -3.12 7.38 -3.43
N THR A 397 -3.29 8.60 -2.91
CA THR A 397 -3.04 9.85 -3.64
C THR A 397 -1.93 10.66 -2.99
N ALA A 398 -1.21 11.48 -3.78
CA ALA A 398 -0.03 12.23 -3.32
C ALA A 398 -0.34 13.44 -2.43
N GLN A 399 -1.58 13.94 -2.41
CA GLN A 399 -1.90 15.23 -1.80
C GLN A 399 -2.16 15.18 -0.28
N SER A 400 -2.48 14.02 0.27
CA SER A 400 -2.74 13.84 1.70
C SER A 400 -2.80 12.36 2.07
N ILE A 401 -2.69 12.03 3.34
CA ILE A 401 -3.04 10.71 3.87
C ILE A 401 -4.57 10.68 4.07
N PRO A 402 -5.38 10.23 3.09
CA PRO A 402 -6.83 10.29 3.23
C PRO A 402 -7.38 9.08 3.99
N PHE A 403 -6.53 8.18 4.46
CA PHE A 403 -6.93 6.92 5.07
C PHE A 403 -6.60 6.88 6.55
N SER A 404 -7.54 6.37 7.32
CA SER A 404 -7.39 6.07 8.74
C SER A 404 -7.91 4.67 9.03
N LEU A 405 -7.24 3.97 9.93
CA LEU A 405 -7.78 2.77 10.55
C LEU A 405 -8.76 3.20 11.64
N CYS A 406 -9.97 2.68 11.59
CA CYS A 406 -10.98 2.81 12.64
C CYS A 406 -11.20 1.45 13.29
N GLN A 407 -11.09 1.39 14.60
CA GLN A 407 -11.43 0.20 15.39
C GLN A 407 -12.62 0.51 16.28
N THR A 408 -13.65 -0.31 16.18
CA THR A 408 -14.81 -0.31 17.06
C THR A 408 -14.57 -1.36 18.14
N VAL A 409 -14.37 -0.88 19.35
CA VAL A 409 -14.18 -1.75 20.52
C VAL A 409 -15.52 -2.28 20.94
N ILE A 410 -15.75 -3.57 20.82
CA ILE A 410 -16.96 -4.25 21.27
C ILE A 410 -16.66 -5.12 22.47
N ARG A 411 -17.57 -5.12 23.44
CA ARG A 411 -17.46 -5.89 24.66
C ARG A 411 -18.73 -6.70 24.88
N LYS A 412 -18.60 -7.87 25.49
CA LYS A 412 -19.74 -8.67 25.93
C LYS A 412 -20.60 -7.82 26.85
N TYR A 413 -21.90 -7.82 26.58
CA TYR A 413 -22.85 -7.06 27.41
C TYR A 413 -23.16 -7.82 28.69
N GLU A 414 -23.00 -7.13 29.81
CA GLU A 414 -23.42 -7.60 31.14
C GLU A 414 -24.28 -6.50 31.78
N ALA A 415 -25.43 -6.87 32.32
CA ALA A 415 -26.36 -5.91 32.92
C ALA A 415 -25.71 -5.24 34.15
N GLY A 416 -25.83 -3.90 34.23
CA GLY A 416 -25.31 -3.11 35.36
C GLY A 416 -23.85 -2.70 35.24
N GLU A 417 -23.13 -3.05 34.16
CA GLU A 417 -21.74 -2.63 33.97
C GLU A 417 -21.62 -1.17 33.46
N ASN A 418 -20.44 -0.58 33.67
CA ASN A 418 -20.11 0.72 33.11
C ASN A 418 -19.90 0.61 31.59
N LEU A 419 -20.79 1.21 30.83
CA LEU A 419 -20.82 1.16 29.36
C LEU A 419 -19.75 2.03 28.65
N GLY A 420 -18.82 2.64 29.39
CA GLY A 420 -17.69 3.40 28.85
C GLY A 420 -18.13 4.60 28.01
N ARG A 421 -17.75 4.65 26.76
CA ARG A 421 -18.06 5.74 25.80
C ARG A 421 -19.41 5.56 25.10
N TRP A 422 -20.19 4.50 25.38
CA TRP A 422 -21.48 4.23 24.75
C TRP A 422 -22.44 5.42 24.71
N PRO A 423 -22.64 6.22 25.78
CA PRO A 423 -23.53 7.39 25.72
C PRO A 423 -23.16 8.37 24.59
N LYS A 424 -21.88 8.63 24.38
CA LYS A 424 -21.39 9.50 23.30
C LYS A 424 -21.55 8.85 21.92
N ILE A 425 -21.35 7.54 21.83
CA ILE A 425 -21.52 6.76 20.59
C ILE A 425 -23.00 6.76 20.19
N ARG A 426 -23.92 6.51 21.13
CA ARG A 426 -25.36 6.58 20.93
C ARG A 426 -25.79 7.93 20.37
N GLU A 427 -25.30 9.02 20.95
CA GLU A 427 -25.58 10.38 20.48
C GLU A 427 -25.13 10.59 19.02
N LEU A 428 -23.94 10.10 18.64
CA LEU A 428 -23.45 10.17 17.27
C LEU A 428 -24.28 9.30 16.31
N LEU A 429 -24.74 8.11 16.75
CA LEU A 429 -25.61 7.23 15.95
C LEU A 429 -26.95 7.90 15.68
N ASN A 430 -27.58 8.48 16.71
CA ASN A 430 -28.84 9.22 16.57
C ASN A 430 -28.67 10.40 15.62
N ARG A 431 -27.62 11.21 15.81
CA ARG A 431 -27.36 12.42 15.03
C ARG A 431 -27.06 12.16 13.56
N HIS A 432 -26.35 11.08 13.23
CA HIS A 432 -25.78 10.90 11.90
C HIS A 432 -26.24 9.66 11.15
N CYS A 433 -26.83 8.68 11.83
CA CYS A 433 -27.21 7.38 11.24
C CYS A 433 -28.71 7.12 11.27
N GLY A 434 -29.51 8.06 11.78
CA GLY A 434 -30.97 7.96 11.81
C GLY A 434 -31.52 7.00 12.86
N TYR A 435 -30.74 6.70 13.91
CA TYR A 435 -31.22 5.97 15.08
C TYR A 435 -32.01 6.93 16.00
N ASP A 436 -32.90 6.39 16.82
CA ASP A 436 -33.66 7.09 17.88
C ASP A 436 -33.51 6.31 19.19
N LEU A 437 -32.25 6.07 19.58
CA LEU A 437 -31.90 5.34 20.80
C LEU A 437 -32.08 6.24 22.03
N LYS A 438 -32.86 5.79 23.00
CA LYS A 438 -33.11 6.52 24.25
C LYS A 438 -31.96 6.42 25.22
N ILE A 439 -31.99 7.19 26.31
CA ILE A 439 -30.87 7.37 27.22
C ILE A 439 -30.41 6.06 27.90
N ASP A 440 -31.35 5.19 28.13
CA ASP A 440 -31.20 3.89 28.76
C ASP A 440 -31.03 2.72 27.75
N GLU A 441 -31.13 3.00 26.45
CA GLU A 441 -31.03 1.97 25.43
C GLU A 441 -29.59 1.69 25.00
N VAL A 442 -29.28 0.41 24.86
CA VAL A 442 -27.97 -0.10 24.36
C VAL A 442 -28.20 -0.92 23.10
N LEU A 443 -27.51 -0.53 22.02
CA LEU A 443 -27.54 -1.30 20.79
C LEU A 443 -26.64 -2.53 20.93
N LEU A 444 -27.24 -3.71 20.86
CA LEU A 444 -26.54 -4.98 20.99
C LEU A 444 -26.22 -5.57 19.61
N LEU A 445 -24.99 -6.04 19.47
CA LEU A 445 -24.49 -6.80 18.33
C LEU A 445 -24.43 -8.28 18.74
N VAL A 446 -25.16 -9.15 18.04
CA VAL A 446 -25.10 -10.60 18.33
C VAL A 446 -24.07 -11.23 17.38
N ILE A 447 -23.01 -11.77 17.95
CA ILE A 447 -21.92 -12.45 17.24
C ILE A 447 -21.79 -13.85 17.86
N ASP A 448 -21.97 -14.87 17.03
CA ASP A 448 -21.96 -16.28 17.45
C ASP A 448 -22.83 -16.56 18.71
N GLY A 449 -24.04 -15.98 18.74
CA GLY A 449 -25.00 -16.12 19.82
C GLY A 449 -24.69 -15.29 21.07
N THR A 450 -23.59 -14.55 21.13
CA THR A 450 -23.22 -13.69 22.25
C THR A 450 -23.52 -12.23 21.96
N ALA A 451 -24.15 -11.55 22.93
CA ALA A 451 -24.47 -10.12 22.81
C ALA A 451 -23.26 -9.24 23.20
N PHE A 452 -22.91 -8.32 22.31
CA PHE A 452 -21.86 -7.33 22.51
C PHE A 452 -22.41 -5.91 22.35
N TYR A 453 -21.78 -4.94 22.98
CA TYR A 453 -22.05 -3.52 22.76
C TYR A 453 -20.78 -2.77 22.37
N ILE A 454 -20.92 -1.59 21.78
CA ILE A 454 -19.79 -0.75 21.39
C ILE A 454 -19.35 0.07 22.59
N ARG A 455 -18.15 -0.22 23.10
CA ARG A 455 -17.57 0.44 24.26
C ARG A 455 -16.80 1.72 23.91
N ASP A 456 -16.06 1.70 22.80
CA ASP A 456 -15.24 2.83 22.32
C ASP A 456 -15.02 2.75 20.81
N ILE A 457 -14.54 3.84 20.22
CA ILE A 457 -14.11 3.91 18.81
C ILE A 457 -12.72 4.53 18.77
N LEU A 458 -11.77 3.79 18.24
CA LEU A 458 -10.37 4.19 18.12
C LEU A 458 -10.05 4.59 16.69
N LEU A 459 -9.14 5.55 16.53
CA LEU A 459 -8.73 6.05 15.22
C LEU A 459 -7.24 6.38 15.17
N ARG A 460 -6.56 5.98 14.10
CA ARG A 460 -5.24 6.50 13.69
C ARG A 460 -5.15 6.65 12.18
N MET A 461 -4.28 7.54 11.72
CA MET A 461 -3.92 7.61 10.30
C MET A 461 -3.08 6.39 9.92
N LEU A 462 -3.17 5.94 8.67
CA LEU A 462 -2.27 4.90 8.17
C LEU A 462 -0.84 5.43 8.11
N ALA A 463 0.11 4.60 8.52
CA ALA A 463 1.53 4.93 8.44
C ALA A 463 2.01 4.92 6.97
N PRO A 464 3.04 5.71 6.61
CA PRO A 464 3.61 5.67 5.26
C PRO A 464 4.00 4.27 4.80
N LYS A 465 4.59 3.43 5.66
CA LYS A 465 4.94 2.03 5.35
C LYS A 465 3.72 1.20 4.93
N GLU A 466 2.58 1.35 5.60
CA GLU A 466 1.33 0.68 5.23
C GLU A 466 0.84 1.12 3.83
N LEU A 467 1.03 2.39 3.48
CA LEU A 467 0.67 2.90 2.16
C LEU A 467 1.59 2.37 1.05
N TYR A 468 2.90 2.26 1.32
CA TYR A 468 3.84 1.64 0.39
C TYR A 468 3.58 0.13 0.23
N ALA A 469 3.27 -0.57 1.31
CA ALA A 469 2.83 -1.97 1.26
C ALA A 469 1.56 -2.14 0.43
N ALA A 470 0.58 -1.21 0.55
CA ALA A 470 -0.62 -1.19 -0.30
C ALA A 470 -0.28 -1.03 -1.78
N MET A 471 0.74 -0.26 -2.11
CA MET A 471 1.23 -0.09 -3.49
C MET A 471 2.03 -1.30 -4.00
N GLY A 472 2.37 -2.25 -3.13
CA GLY A 472 3.12 -3.46 -3.46
C GLY A 472 4.63 -3.25 -3.53
N PHE A 473 5.16 -2.23 -2.84
CA PHE A 473 6.60 -2.11 -2.66
C PHE A 473 7.15 -3.22 -1.76
N PRO A 474 8.40 -3.64 -1.96
CA PRO A 474 9.07 -4.59 -1.08
C PRO A 474 9.10 -4.08 0.38
N PRO A 475 9.05 -4.99 1.38
CA PRO A 475 9.05 -4.59 2.81
C PRO A 475 10.30 -3.83 3.25
N ASP A 476 11.43 -4.11 2.61
CA ASP A 476 12.75 -3.51 2.84
C ASP A 476 12.97 -2.20 2.09
N TYR A 477 11.99 -1.72 1.31
CA TYR A 477 12.09 -0.45 0.58
C TYR A 477 12.23 0.73 1.54
N ILE A 478 13.33 1.47 1.43
CA ILE A 478 13.66 2.58 2.32
C ILE A 478 12.87 3.82 1.90
N ILE A 479 11.99 4.29 2.79
CA ILE A 479 11.06 5.41 2.53
C ILE A 479 11.24 6.59 3.47
N ASP A 480 11.91 6.39 4.59
CA ASP A 480 11.99 7.32 5.71
C ASP A 480 13.26 8.19 5.71
N ARG A 481 14.28 7.82 4.93
CA ARG A 481 15.56 8.53 4.85
C ARG A 481 16.19 8.42 3.46
N ASP A 482 17.15 9.28 3.18
CA ASP A 482 18.00 9.19 2.00
C ASP A 482 19.27 8.35 2.27
N TYR A 483 20.06 8.13 1.21
CA TYR A 483 21.32 7.36 1.30
C TYR A 483 22.40 8.00 2.18
N MET A 484 22.24 9.27 2.57
CA MET A 484 23.11 9.99 3.51
C MET A 484 22.57 9.91 4.95
N GLY A 485 21.44 9.24 5.19
CA GLY A 485 20.82 9.11 6.50
C GLY A 485 19.88 10.26 6.89
N LYS A 486 19.65 11.23 6.02
CA LYS A 486 18.74 12.36 6.29
C LYS A 486 17.29 11.90 6.21
N GLU A 487 16.54 12.07 7.31
CA GLU A 487 15.15 11.64 7.42
C GLU A 487 14.19 12.49 6.58
N TYR A 488 13.16 11.82 6.05
CA TYR A 488 12.06 12.44 5.35
C TYR A 488 10.84 12.61 6.27
N GLY A 489 10.25 13.79 6.27
CA GLY A 489 8.95 14.00 6.91
C GLY A 489 7.83 13.14 6.27
N LYS A 490 6.88 12.67 7.09
CA LYS A 490 5.77 11.79 6.66
C LYS A 490 5.00 12.32 5.43
N THR A 491 4.80 13.63 5.33
CA THR A 491 4.13 14.27 4.18
C THR A 491 4.88 14.01 2.86
N LYS A 492 6.22 14.10 2.88
CA LYS A 492 7.05 13.80 1.71
C LYS A 492 6.99 12.32 1.34
N GLN A 493 7.04 11.42 2.33
CA GLN A 493 6.91 9.98 2.12
C GLN A 493 5.58 9.64 1.42
N VAL A 494 4.46 10.19 1.93
CA VAL A 494 3.11 9.96 1.37
C VAL A 494 2.96 10.55 -0.03
N ALA A 495 3.50 11.75 -0.27
CA ALA A 495 3.44 12.37 -1.60
C ALA A 495 4.12 11.50 -2.67
N ARG A 496 5.29 10.93 -2.35
CA ARG A 496 5.99 10.01 -3.26
C ARG A 496 5.24 8.70 -3.45
N CYS A 497 4.70 8.12 -2.39
CA CYS A 497 3.85 6.93 -2.48
C CYS A 497 2.67 7.14 -3.43
N GLY A 498 1.95 8.26 -3.28
CA GLY A 498 0.78 8.58 -4.11
C GLY A 498 1.09 8.81 -5.59
N ASN A 499 2.30 9.31 -5.90
CA ASN A 499 2.78 9.50 -7.27
C ASN A 499 3.43 8.25 -7.88
N ALA A 500 3.75 7.25 -7.07
CA ALA A 500 4.46 6.07 -7.54
C ALA A 500 3.62 5.18 -8.47
N VAL A 501 4.30 4.48 -9.36
CA VAL A 501 3.79 3.29 -10.06
C VAL A 501 3.75 2.13 -9.09
N CYS A 502 2.76 1.25 -9.20
CA CYS A 502 2.71 0.00 -8.42
C CYS A 502 3.73 -1.00 -8.97
N PRO A 503 4.77 -1.39 -8.21
CA PRO A 503 5.80 -2.31 -8.70
C PRO A 503 5.25 -3.63 -9.28
N PRO A 504 4.27 -4.34 -8.67
CA PRO A 504 3.74 -5.57 -9.25
C PRO A 504 3.06 -5.37 -10.62
N MET A 505 2.43 -4.21 -10.84
CA MET A 505 1.81 -3.90 -12.14
C MET A 505 2.89 -3.60 -13.19
N ALA A 506 3.93 -2.83 -12.85
CA ALA A 506 5.05 -2.57 -13.73
C ALA A 506 5.80 -3.87 -14.07
N GLU A 507 6.08 -4.71 -13.07
CA GLU A 507 6.68 -6.03 -13.25
C GLU A 507 5.90 -6.87 -14.27
N ALA A 508 4.57 -6.98 -14.10
CA ALA A 508 3.74 -7.79 -14.97
C ALA A 508 3.78 -7.31 -16.43
N VAL A 509 3.72 -5.99 -16.65
CA VAL A 509 3.76 -5.38 -18.00
C VAL A 509 5.12 -5.55 -18.65
N VAL A 510 6.20 -5.32 -17.90
CA VAL A 510 7.58 -5.45 -18.40
C VAL A 510 7.89 -6.90 -18.72
N ARG A 511 7.61 -7.84 -17.82
CA ARG A 511 7.82 -9.28 -18.01
C ARG A 511 7.12 -9.84 -19.26
N ALA A 512 5.96 -9.28 -19.62
CA ALA A 512 5.21 -9.70 -20.78
C ALA A 512 5.74 -9.12 -22.10
N ASN A 513 6.51 -8.02 -22.08
CA ASN A 513 6.87 -7.28 -23.30
C ASN A 513 8.37 -7.03 -23.50
N TYR A 514 9.17 -7.18 -22.47
CA TYR A 514 10.60 -6.92 -22.55
C TYR A 514 11.41 -8.15 -22.12
N GLU A 515 12.18 -8.65 -23.06
CA GLU A 515 13.26 -9.61 -22.84
C GLU A 515 14.55 -8.89 -23.21
N ALA A 516 15.55 -8.92 -22.34
CA ALA A 516 16.88 -8.42 -22.69
C ALA A 516 17.39 -9.15 -23.95
N ALA A 517 17.96 -8.39 -24.88
CA ALA A 517 18.61 -9.02 -26.02
C ALA A 517 19.70 -9.97 -25.50
N PRO A 518 19.80 -11.19 -26.04
CA PRO A 518 20.84 -12.12 -25.62
C PRO A 518 22.22 -11.49 -25.87
N VAL A 519 23.08 -11.52 -24.86
CA VAL A 519 24.47 -11.08 -25.01
C VAL A 519 25.14 -12.02 -25.97
N THR A 520 25.49 -11.53 -27.13
CA THR A 520 26.27 -12.31 -28.08
C THR A 520 27.74 -12.21 -27.67
N ILE A 521 28.29 -13.28 -27.13
CA ILE A 521 29.73 -13.37 -26.87
C ILE A 521 30.40 -13.54 -28.21
N ILE A 522 31.12 -12.52 -28.66
CA ILE A 522 31.95 -12.61 -29.88
C ILE A 522 33.43 -12.62 -29.48
N SER A 523 34.24 -13.33 -30.23
CA SER A 523 35.69 -13.25 -30.05
C SER A 523 36.22 -11.88 -30.46
N MET A 524 37.39 -11.49 -29.96
CA MET A 524 38.05 -10.23 -30.37
C MET A 524 38.22 -10.14 -31.89
N ASP A 525 38.49 -11.27 -32.56
CA ASP A 525 38.60 -11.31 -34.03
C ASP A 525 37.26 -11.04 -34.73
N GLN A 526 36.17 -11.53 -34.17
CA GLN A 526 34.81 -11.23 -34.66
C GLN A 526 34.45 -9.76 -34.43
N PHE A 527 34.83 -9.20 -33.27
CA PHE A 527 34.64 -7.78 -32.96
C PHE A 527 35.41 -6.88 -33.94
N VAL A 528 36.70 -7.19 -34.18
CA VAL A 528 37.53 -6.43 -35.13
C VAL A 528 36.93 -6.47 -36.54
N ARG A 529 36.42 -7.61 -37.01
CA ARG A 529 35.77 -7.72 -38.31
C ARG A 529 34.45 -6.90 -38.39
N LEU A 530 33.68 -6.82 -37.31
CA LEU A 530 32.44 -6.04 -37.24
C LEU A 530 32.69 -4.51 -37.26
N VAL A 531 33.79 -4.05 -36.67
CA VAL A 531 34.14 -2.63 -36.55
C VAL A 531 34.91 -2.13 -37.78
N SER A 532 35.53 -3.07 -38.56
CA SER A 532 36.27 -2.77 -39.78
C SER A 532 35.48 -2.93 -41.08
N ALA A 533 34.20 -3.33 -41.01
CA ALA A 533 33.23 -3.38 -42.10
C ALA A 533 32.24 -2.18 -42.03
#